data_41e8cf37d276d2a2b3c4b596763b7ab2
#
_entry.id   41e8cf37d276d2a2b3c4b596763b7ab2
#
_cell.length_a   1.000
_cell.length_b   1.000
_cell.length_c   1.000
_cell.angle_alpha   90.00
_cell.angle_beta   90.00
_cell.angle_gamma   90.00
#
_symmetry.space_group_name_H-M   'P 1'
#
loop_
_entity.id
_entity.type
_entity.pdbx_description
1 polymer ?
#
loop_
_entity_poly.entity_id
_entity_poly.type
_entity_poly.pdbx_seq_one_letter_code
_entity_poly.pdbx_strand_id
1 'polypeptide(L)'
;MKTNLVRILALSAIAVAASSAQQVDEAQANARRGGGGAAIVGVWDVAVTVVNCQTGALIRNVHSVQMYQPDGAFTETTSTGTRGSSIGYWFLEEQQIYGANYFFFRYNPDGTFASIAKAANRITVSPDGTQFSVTATIQDYDANNNLLSTGCVTQTAKRL
;
A
#
# COMPACT_ATOMS: atom_id res chain seq x y z
N MET A 1 -30.73 43.92 49.93
CA MET A 1 -30.60 43.81 48.46
C MET A 1 -29.67 42.63 48.15
N LYS A 2 -30.23 41.55 47.62
CA LYS A 2 -29.47 40.30 47.33
C LYS A 2 -29.34 40.15 45.82
N THR A 3 -28.13 40.18 45.33
CA THR A 3 -27.82 40.02 43.90
C THR A 3 -27.49 38.55 43.64
N ASN A 4 -28.33 37.90 42.82
CA ASN A 4 -28.12 36.55 42.31
C ASN A 4 -27.13 36.58 41.14
N LEU A 5 -26.02 35.89 41.27
CA LEU A 5 -25.08 35.67 40.18
C LEU A 5 -25.41 34.34 39.51
N VAL A 6 -25.82 34.42 38.28
CA VAL A 6 -26.18 33.28 37.41
C VAL A 6 -24.91 32.57 36.92
N ARG A 7 -24.87 31.26 37.13
CA ARG A 7 -23.87 30.35 36.61
C ARG A 7 -24.14 30.11 35.13
N ILE A 8 -23.15 30.42 34.25
CA ILE A 8 -23.06 29.85 32.93
C ILE A 8 -21.74 29.12 32.88
N LEU A 9 -21.78 27.81 32.81
CA LEU A 9 -20.61 26.95 32.64
C LEU A 9 -20.89 25.90 31.54
N ALA A 10 -20.14 26.06 30.49
CA ALA A 10 -19.43 24.99 29.77
C ALA A 10 -20.24 23.84 29.19
N LEU A 11 -20.49 23.95 27.91
CA LEU A 11 -20.59 22.79 27.00
C LEU A 11 -19.77 23.11 25.75
N SER A 12 -18.51 22.75 25.74
CA SER A 12 -17.66 22.82 24.56
C SER A 12 -16.46 21.90 24.76
N ALA A 13 -16.62 20.62 24.50
CA ALA A 13 -15.55 19.68 24.15
C ALA A 13 -16.10 18.27 23.97
N ILE A 14 -16.64 17.93 22.83
CA ILE A 14 -16.63 16.55 22.28
C ILE A 14 -17.01 16.69 20.79
N ALA A 15 -16.05 16.93 19.91
CA ALA A 15 -16.29 16.92 18.45
C ALA A 15 -15.02 16.63 17.61
N VAL A 16 -13.99 15.99 18.16
CA VAL A 16 -12.74 15.76 17.38
C VAL A 16 -12.44 14.28 17.13
N ALA A 17 -13.13 13.35 17.75
CA ALA A 17 -12.80 11.92 17.62
C ALA A 17 -13.55 11.17 16.49
N ALA A 18 -14.51 11.79 15.81
CA ALA A 18 -15.34 11.10 14.82
C ALA A 18 -14.78 11.13 13.37
N SER A 19 -13.83 12.02 13.07
CA SER A 19 -13.40 12.22 11.67
C SER A 19 -12.42 11.17 11.16
N SER A 20 -11.63 10.54 12.02
CA SER A 20 -10.61 9.58 11.58
C SER A 20 -11.18 8.18 11.26
N ALA A 21 -12.22 7.77 11.95
CA ALA A 21 -12.88 6.48 11.68
C ALA A 21 -13.66 6.50 10.35
N GLN A 22 -14.29 7.62 10.02
CA GLN A 22 -15.03 7.77 8.76
C GLN A 22 -14.13 7.77 7.52
N GLN A 23 -12.92 8.31 7.60
CA GLN A 23 -11.98 8.31 6.46
C GLN A 23 -11.47 6.89 6.12
N VAL A 24 -11.31 6.02 7.11
CA VAL A 24 -10.92 4.62 6.88
C VAL A 24 -12.06 3.83 6.24
N ASP A 25 -13.30 4.06 6.66
CA ASP A 25 -14.48 3.39 6.10
C ASP A 25 -14.78 3.85 4.66
N GLU A 26 -14.57 5.13 4.34
CA GLU A 26 -14.74 5.63 2.97
C GLU A 26 -13.66 5.12 2.01
N ALA A 27 -12.40 5.00 2.45
CA ALA A 27 -11.34 4.41 1.65
C ALA A 27 -11.59 2.92 1.37
N GLN A 28 -12.07 2.17 2.35
CA GLN A 28 -12.46 0.76 2.17
C GLN A 28 -13.74 0.60 1.33
N ALA A 29 -14.70 1.52 1.46
CA ALA A 29 -15.92 1.50 0.64
C ALA A 29 -15.63 1.85 -0.83
N ASN A 30 -14.67 2.73 -1.10
CA ASN A 30 -14.21 3.06 -2.45
C ASN A 30 -13.38 1.91 -3.06
N ALA A 31 -12.57 1.20 -2.28
CA ALA A 31 -11.90 -0.02 -2.72
C ALA A 31 -12.92 -1.09 -3.17
N ARG A 32 -14.03 -1.23 -2.45
CA ARG A 32 -15.12 -2.15 -2.82
C ARG A 32 -15.93 -1.71 -4.04
N ARG A 33 -15.99 -0.41 -4.36
CA ARG A 33 -16.69 0.14 -5.53
C ARG A 33 -15.87 0.04 -6.83
N GLY A 34 -14.56 -0.20 -6.75
CA GLY A 34 -13.71 -0.49 -7.91
C GLY A 34 -13.94 -1.88 -8.53
N GLY A 35 -15.00 -2.59 -8.09
CA GLY A 35 -15.31 -3.95 -8.49
C GLY A 35 -15.48 -4.14 -9.99
N GLY A 36 -15.07 -5.28 -10.49
CA GLY A 36 -15.46 -5.91 -11.75
C GLY A 36 -15.04 -5.25 -13.07
N GLY A 37 -14.77 -3.94 -13.08
CA GLY A 37 -14.44 -3.18 -14.29
C GLY A 37 -13.16 -2.34 -14.18
N ALA A 38 -12.45 -2.37 -13.05
CA ALA A 38 -11.23 -1.59 -12.88
C ALA A 38 -10.09 -2.16 -13.74
N ALA A 39 -9.41 -1.29 -14.50
CA ALA A 39 -8.38 -1.69 -15.44
C ALA A 39 -7.19 -2.43 -14.79
N ILE A 40 -7.00 -2.30 -13.47
CA ILE A 40 -5.94 -2.99 -12.72
C ILE A 40 -6.27 -4.47 -12.43
N VAL A 41 -7.57 -4.85 -12.37
CA VAL A 41 -8.01 -6.21 -11.99
C VAL A 41 -7.46 -7.25 -12.96
N GLY A 42 -6.82 -8.28 -12.43
CA GLY A 42 -6.24 -9.39 -13.20
C GLY A 42 -4.88 -9.84 -12.67
N VAL A 43 -4.19 -10.64 -13.48
CA VAL A 43 -2.86 -11.19 -13.19
C VAL A 43 -1.83 -10.51 -14.08
N TRP A 44 -0.68 -10.20 -13.50
CA TRP A 44 0.35 -9.39 -14.13
C TRP A 44 1.73 -10.00 -13.98
N ASP A 45 2.48 -10.04 -15.08
CA ASP A 45 3.89 -10.33 -15.12
C ASP A 45 4.68 -9.04 -14.88
N VAL A 46 5.49 -8.98 -13.82
CA VAL A 46 6.06 -7.73 -13.30
C VAL A 46 7.58 -7.81 -13.21
N ALA A 47 8.24 -6.87 -13.89
CA ALA A 47 9.66 -6.58 -13.70
C ALA A 47 9.80 -5.52 -12.60
N VAL A 48 10.44 -5.89 -11.50
CA VAL A 48 10.68 -5.04 -10.32
C VAL A 48 12.12 -4.59 -10.32
N THR A 49 12.36 -3.29 -10.24
CA THR A 49 13.69 -2.68 -10.16
C THR A 49 13.86 -1.98 -8.83
N VAL A 50 14.74 -2.52 -7.98
CA VAL A 50 15.13 -1.87 -6.72
C VAL A 50 16.20 -0.83 -7.03
N VAL A 51 15.98 0.40 -6.59
CA VAL A 51 16.87 1.53 -6.87
C VAL A 51 17.30 2.22 -5.58
N ASN A 52 18.42 2.91 -5.65
CA ASN A 52 18.84 3.84 -4.61
C ASN A 52 17.89 5.05 -4.58
N CYS A 53 17.31 5.37 -3.42
CA CYS A 53 16.30 6.42 -3.29
C CYS A 53 16.82 7.83 -3.61
N GLN A 54 18.12 8.10 -3.39
CA GLN A 54 18.71 9.42 -3.62
C GLN A 54 19.18 9.60 -5.07
N THR A 55 19.77 8.56 -5.66
CA THR A 55 20.44 8.64 -6.97
C THR A 55 19.65 8.01 -8.10
N GLY A 56 18.65 7.18 -7.80
CA GLY A 56 17.95 6.37 -8.80
C GLY A 56 18.78 5.21 -9.37
N ALA A 57 20.01 5.02 -8.92
CA ALA A 57 20.89 3.98 -9.43
C ALA A 57 20.32 2.59 -9.17
N LEU A 58 20.42 1.71 -10.17
CA LEU A 58 20.01 0.31 -10.08
C LEU A 58 20.78 -0.41 -8.96
N ILE A 59 20.05 -1.07 -8.07
CA ILE A 59 20.62 -1.98 -7.05
C ILE A 59 20.45 -3.44 -7.52
N ARG A 60 19.22 -3.84 -7.90
CA ARG A 60 18.91 -5.19 -8.39
C ARG A 60 17.59 -5.25 -9.12
N ASN A 61 17.43 -6.27 -9.95
CA ASN A 61 16.15 -6.64 -10.56
C ASN A 61 15.56 -7.87 -9.85
N VAL A 62 14.23 -7.91 -9.81
CA VAL A 62 13.44 -9.02 -9.27
C VAL A 62 12.27 -9.24 -10.24
N HIS A 63 11.88 -10.49 -10.44
CA HIS A 63 10.67 -10.84 -11.19
C HIS A 63 9.55 -11.19 -10.22
N SER A 64 8.33 -10.74 -10.48
CA SER A 64 7.16 -11.08 -9.68
C SER A 64 5.93 -11.33 -10.54
N VAL A 65 4.97 -12.06 -9.94
CA VAL A 65 3.60 -12.18 -10.44
C VAL A 65 2.69 -11.53 -9.42
N GLN A 66 1.87 -10.60 -9.88
CA GLN A 66 0.93 -9.86 -9.03
C GLN A 66 -0.51 -10.15 -9.46
N MET A 67 -1.40 -10.27 -8.49
CA MET A 67 -2.83 -10.45 -8.72
C MET A 67 -3.63 -9.38 -7.97
N TYR A 68 -4.44 -8.66 -8.72
CA TYR A 68 -5.39 -7.66 -8.22
C TYR A 68 -6.80 -8.22 -8.36
N GLN A 69 -7.47 -8.47 -7.25
CA GLN A 69 -8.80 -9.08 -7.22
C GLN A 69 -9.91 -8.00 -7.27
N PRO A 70 -11.10 -8.33 -7.82
CA PRO A 70 -12.19 -7.36 -7.94
C PRO A 70 -12.70 -6.78 -6.62
N ASP A 71 -12.49 -7.48 -5.51
CA ASP A 71 -12.89 -7.06 -4.15
C ASP A 71 -11.88 -6.13 -3.47
N GLY A 72 -10.78 -5.76 -4.16
CA GLY A 72 -9.73 -4.92 -3.63
C GLY A 72 -8.57 -5.69 -2.99
N ALA A 73 -8.61 -7.02 -2.94
CA ALA A 73 -7.49 -7.80 -2.43
C ALA A 73 -6.31 -7.78 -3.41
N PHE A 74 -5.11 -7.81 -2.86
CA PHE A 74 -3.84 -7.88 -3.59
C PHE A 74 -2.98 -9.02 -3.06
N THR A 75 -2.38 -9.76 -3.98
CA THR A 75 -1.36 -10.76 -3.67
C THR A 75 -0.20 -10.68 -4.66
N GLU A 76 1.00 -11.04 -4.21
CA GLU A 76 2.18 -11.09 -5.04
C GLU A 76 3.07 -12.26 -4.61
N THR A 77 3.72 -12.88 -5.58
CA THR A 77 4.84 -13.80 -5.37
C THR A 77 6.04 -13.34 -6.18
N THR A 78 7.25 -13.59 -5.69
CA THR A 78 8.50 -13.14 -6.33
C THR A 78 9.48 -14.28 -6.54
N SER A 79 10.43 -14.06 -7.45
CA SER A 79 11.50 -15.00 -7.77
C SER A 79 12.63 -15.06 -6.73
N THR A 80 12.52 -14.36 -5.58
CA THR A 80 13.57 -14.34 -4.55
C THR A 80 13.23 -15.27 -3.40
N GLY A 81 14.17 -16.16 -3.02
CA GLY A 81 13.98 -17.13 -1.93
C GLY A 81 14.02 -16.53 -0.52
N THR A 82 14.44 -15.26 -0.36
CA THR A 82 14.53 -14.58 0.94
C THR A 82 13.31 -13.68 1.22
N ARG A 83 12.23 -13.85 0.48
CA ARG A 83 10.99 -13.09 0.62
C ARG A 83 9.77 -14.01 0.54
N GLY A 84 8.85 -13.87 1.48
CA GLY A 84 7.53 -14.49 1.43
C GLY A 84 6.59 -13.82 0.41
N SER A 85 5.44 -14.43 0.19
CA SER A 85 4.35 -13.83 -0.59
C SER A 85 3.87 -12.54 0.07
N SER A 86 3.40 -11.61 -0.76
CA SER A 86 2.78 -10.37 -0.30
C SER A 86 1.28 -10.52 -0.21
N ILE A 87 0.71 -9.86 0.80
CA ILE A 87 -0.74 -9.76 1.00
C ILE A 87 -1.06 -8.30 1.31
N GLY A 88 -2.11 -7.78 0.71
CA GLY A 88 -2.55 -6.42 0.93
C GLY A 88 -3.84 -6.07 0.20
N TYR A 89 -4.00 -4.81 -0.08
CA TYR A 89 -5.16 -4.29 -0.76
C TYR A 89 -4.75 -3.21 -1.76
N TRP A 90 -5.59 -3.04 -2.78
CA TRP A 90 -5.49 -1.97 -3.75
C TRP A 90 -6.76 -1.11 -3.75
N PHE A 91 -6.65 0.11 -4.24
CA PHE A 91 -7.74 1.08 -4.32
C PHE A 91 -7.53 2.02 -5.51
N LEU A 92 -8.62 2.59 -6.01
CA LEU A 92 -8.59 3.62 -7.05
C LEU A 92 -8.25 4.98 -6.40
N GLU A 93 -7.23 5.66 -6.89
CA GLU A 93 -6.91 7.06 -6.53
C GLU A 93 -7.57 8.04 -7.49
N GLU A 94 -7.32 7.84 -8.79
CA GLU A 94 -7.83 8.65 -9.89
C GLU A 94 -8.08 7.74 -11.10
N GLN A 95 -8.63 8.29 -12.17
CA GLN A 95 -8.80 7.51 -13.41
C GLN A 95 -7.45 6.91 -13.86
N GLN A 96 -7.38 5.57 -13.96
CA GLN A 96 -6.19 4.78 -14.33
C GLN A 96 -4.99 4.87 -13.36
N ILE A 97 -5.16 5.55 -12.22
CA ILE A 97 -4.17 5.61 -11.15
C ILE A 97 -4.70 4.89 -9.94
N TYR A 98 -3.93 3.93 -9.43
CA TYR A 98 -4.30 3.07 -8.32
C TYR A 98 -3.23 3.13 -7.24
N GLY A 99 -3.65 3.01 -5.99
CA GLY A 99 -2.78 2.74 -4.86
C GLY A 99 -2.81 1.24 -4.53
N ALA A 100 -1.70 0.71 -4.02
CA ALA A 100 -1.69 -0.58 -3.36
C ALA A 100 -0.78 -0.56 -2.14
N ASN A 101 -1.33 -1.02 -1.01
CA ASN A 101 -0.58 -1.17 0.23
C ASN A 101 -0.54 -2.64 0.59
N TYR A 102 0.65 -3.17 0.84
CA TYR A 102 0.83 -4.57 1.15
C TYR A 102 2.05 -4.79 2.02
N PHE A 103 2.13 -5.97 2.62
CA PHE A 103 3.25 -6.39 3.43
C PHE A 103 3.68 -7.81 3.07
N PHE A 104 4.95 -8.11 3.38
CA PHE A 104 5.55 -9.42 3.24
C PHE A 104 6.66 -9.62 4.28
N PHE A 105 6.98 -10.88 4.56
CA PHE A 105 8.10 -11.21 5.42
C PHE A 105 9.40 -11.31 4.61
N ARG A 106 10.49 -10.87 5.20
CA ARG A 106 11.84 -11.16 4.75
C ARG A 106 12.48 -12.20 5.65
N TYR A 107 13.30 -13.01 5.03
CA TYR A 107 14.02 -14.08 5.69
C TYR A 107 15.51 -13.93 5.46
N ASN A 108 16.30 -14.38 6.42
CA ASN A 108 17.73 -14.59 6.28
C ASN A 108 18.00 -15.78 5.33
N PRO A 109 19.25 -15.95 4.82
CA PRO A 109 19.58 -17.09 3.96
C PRO A 109 19.36 -18.46 4.61
N ASP A 110 19.37 -18.53 5.93
CA ASP A 110 19.09 -19.74 6.73
C ASP A 110 17.58 -19.99 6.96
N GLY A 111 16.70 -19.14 6.40
CA GLY A 111 15.25 -19.24 6.53
C GLY A 111 14.67 -18.64 7.80
N THR A 112 15.48 -18.10 8.70
CA THR A 112 14.99 -17.40 9.90
C THR A 112 14.37 -16.04 9.54
N PHE A 113 13.44 -15.57 10.36
CA PHE A 113 12.80 -14.26 10.18
C PHE A 113 13.83 -13.13 10.26
N ALA A 114 13.76 -12.20 9.30
CA ALA A 114 14.62 -11.02 9.25
C ALA A 114 13.83 -9.72 9.53
N SER A 115 12.73 -9.49 8.80
CA SER A 115 11.92 -8.26 8.93
C SER A 115 10.52 -8.44 8.36
N ILE A 116 9.64 -7.49 8.70
CA ILE A 116 8.37 -7.25 7.99
C ILE A 116 8.57 -6.05 7.07
N ALA A 117 8.35 -6.23 5.78
CA ALA A 117 8.34 -5.15 4.82
C ALA A 117 6.92 -4.66 4.58
N LYS A 118 6.72 -3.33 4.61
CA LYS A 118 5.48 -2.64 4.26
C LYS A 118 5.73 -1.85 2.99
N ALA A 119 4.94 -2.07 1.96
CA ALA A 119 5.07 -1.42 0.66
C ALA A 119 3.87 -0.54 0.38
N ALA A 120 4.13 0.62 -0.22
CA ALA A 120 3.13 1.53 -0.75
C ALA A 120 3.46 1.81 -2.22
N ASN A 121 2.57 1.39 -3.10
CA ASN A 121 2.69 1.53 -4.55
C ASN A 121 1.74 2.60 -5.06
N ARG A 122 2.22 3.43 -6.00
CA ARG A 122 1.39 4.23 -6.89
C ARG A 122 1.53 3.67 -8.30
N ILE A 123 0.42 3.23 -8.86
CA ILE A 123 0.34 2.43 -10.09
C ILE A 123 -0.38 3.23 -11.16
N THR A 124 0.22 3.37 -12.34
CA THR A 124 -0.43 3.97 -13.51
C THR A 124 -0.66 2.90 -14.56
N VAL A 125 -1.92 2.60 -14.84
CA VAL A 125 -2.32 1.62 -15.87
C VAL A 125 -2.41 2.33 -17.22
N SER A 126 -1.92 1.67 -18.29
CA SER A 126 -2.03 2.18 -19.66
C SER A 126 -3.48 2.30 -20.12
N PRO A 127 -3.81 3.22 -21.05
CA PRO A 127 -5.19 3.42 -21.52
C PRO A 127 -5.85 2.16 -22.09
N ASP A 128 -5.07 1.27 -22.68
CA ASP A 128 -5.53 -0.02 -23.21
C ASP A 128 -5.65 -1.13 -22.17
N GLY A 129 -5.23 -0.87 -20.92
CA GLY A 129 -5.30 -1.81 -19.81
C GLY A 129 -4.33 -2.99 -19.92
N THR A 130 -3.32 -2.93 -20.81
CA THR A 130 -2.41 -4.06 -21.06
C THR A 130 -1.08 -3.97 -20.31
N GLN A 131 -0.73 -2.79 -19.83
CA GLN A 131 0.52 -2.52 -19.12
C GLN A 131 0.28 -1.61 -17.92
N PHE A 132 1.19 -1.63 -16.96
CA PHE A 132 1.26 -0.59 -15.94
C PHE A 132 2.72 -0.25 -15.55
N SER A 133 2.89 0.93 -14.97
CA SER A 133 4.12 1.35 -14.29
C SER A 133 3.84 1.67 -12.82
N VAL A 134 4.86 1.52 -11.98
CA VAL A 134 4.77 1.77 -10.53
C VAL A 134 5.96 2.58 -10.06
N THR A 135 5.70 3.50 -9.14
CA THR A 135 6.69 4.00 -8.18
C THR A 135 6.28 3.53 -6.79
N ALA A 136 7.23 3.06 -6.00
CA ALA A 136 6.94 2.50 -4.70
C ALA A 136 8.01 2.81 -3.67
N THR A 137 7.60 2.88 -2.41
CA THR A 137 8.47 2.83 -1.24
C THR A 137 8.24 1.55 -0.47
N ILE A 138 9.30 0.98 0.08
CA ILE A 138 9.25 -0.19 0.94
C ILE A 138 9.95 0.17 2.24
N GLN A 139 9.29 -0.05 3.37
CA GLN A 139 9.83 0.15 4.70
C GLN A 139 9.96 -1.19 5.40
N ASP A 140 11.16 -1.52 5.85
CA ASP A 140 11.44 -2.74 6.61
C ASP A 140 11.40 -2.44 8.11
N TYR A 141 10.74 -3.31 8.87
CA TYR A 141 10.56 -3.21 10.31
C TYR A 141 11.03 -4.49 11.01
N ASP A 142 11.61 -4.35 12.21
CA ASP A 142 11.90 -5.49 13.07
C ASP A 142 10.63 -6.08 13.72
N ALA A 143 10.78 -7.14 14.51
CA ALA A 143 9.68 -7.79 15.22
C ALA A 143 8.98 -6.89 16.27
N ASN A 144 9.64 -5.82 16.71
CA ASN A 144 9.11 -4.82 17.65
C ASN A 144 8.48 -3.61 16.93
N ASN A 145 8.36 -3.67 15.59
CA ASN A 145 7.85 -2.60 14.74
C ASN A 145 8.73 -1.34 14.72
N ASN A 146 10.05 -1.47 14.97
CA ASN A 146 11.01 -0.40 14.75
C ASN A 146 11.42 -0.35 13.27
N LEU A 147 11.46 0.84 12.67
CA LEU A 147 11.91 1.03 11.29
C LEU A 147 13.41 0.72 11.17
N LEU A 148 13.76 -0.23 10.30
CA LEU A 148 15.14 -0.63 10.01
C LEU A 148 15.69 0.07 8.78
N SER A 149 14.88 0.16 7.70
CA SER A 149 15.31 0.75 6.43
C SER A 149 14.14 1.22 5.59
N THR A 150 14.43 2.08 4.60
CA THR A 150 13.52 2.48 3.55
C THR A 150 14.17 2.25 2.19
N GLY A 151 13.48 1.58 1.28
CA GLY A 151 13.91 1.32 -0.09
C GLY A 151 12.97 1.94 -1.11
N CYS A 152 13.49 2.17 -2.32
CA CYS A 152 12.74 2.67 -3.46
C CYS A 152 12.69 1.62 -4.57
N VAL A 153 11.54 1.53 -5.22
CA VAL A 153 11.27 0.54 -6.26
C VAL A 153 10.52 1.18 -7.40
N THR A 154 10.88 0.81 -8.62
CA THR A 154 10.05 1.03 -9.79
C THR A 154 9.63 -0.32 -10.38
N GLN A 155 8.47 -0.37 -11.03
CA GLN A 155 8.00 -1.59 -11.67
C GLN A 155 7.43 -1.28 -13.05
N THR A 156 7.55 -2.24 -13.96
CA THR A 156 6.79 -2.29 -15.21
C THR A 156 6.13 -3.65 -15.30
N ALA A 157 4.92 -3.69 -15.82
CA ALA A 157 4.15 -4.92 -15.89
C ALA A 157 3.42 -5.08 -17.22
N LYS A 158 3.17 -6.35 -17.56
CA LYS A 158 2.30 -6.75 -18.66
C LYS A 158 1.20 -7.66 -18.12
N ARG A 159 0.02 -7.51 -18.65
CA ARG A 159 -1.11 -8.38 -18.34
C ARG A 159 -0.84 -9.81 -18.85
N LEU A 160 -1.11 -10.82 -18.03
CA LEU A 160 -1.08 -12.23 -18.41
C LEU A 160 -2.40 -12.71 -19.00
#